data_667c02e01b64d0f12fe9650925e4754d
#
_entry.id   667c02e01b64d0f12fe9650925e4754d
#
_cell.length_a   1.000
_cell.length_b   1.000
_cell.length_c   1.000
_cell.angle_alpha   90.00
_cell.angle_beta   90.00
_cell.angle_gamma   90.00
#
_symmetry.space_group_name_H-M   'P 1'
#
loop_
_entity.id
_entity.type
_entity.pdbx_description
1 polymer ?
#
loop_
_entity_poly.entity_id
_entity_poly.type
_entity_poly.pdbx_seq_one_letter_code
_entity_poly.pdbx_strand_id
1 'polypeptide(L)'
;AETGRFINQDPIGLLGGENLYQFAPNAQIWIDYWGLARLTYRHTIKPDKKTNISELRRQIRGQIKAMNKIIQEEGLIGLKARIRAYNEDVEKEGRNFVKTLGPAGDCKAWLHEPDMRTGGKPMDVTKVGDKRINSILGGQADRIARDILEMPDETTKITYQLKLKR
;
A
#
# COMPACT_ATOMS: atom_id res chain seq x y z
N ALA A 1 -10.46 -34.80 18.70
CA ALA A 1 -10.78 -33.54 17.96
C ALA A 1 -10.05 -32.41 18.64
N GLU A 2 -8.96 -31.94 18.04
CA GLU A 2 -8.19 -30.80 18.52
C GLU A 2 -8.98 -29.52 18.18
N THR A 3 -9.56 -28.91 19.18
CA THR A 3 -10.13 -27.58 19.10
C THR A 3 -8.97 -26.60 19.11
N GLY A 4 -8.68 -25.91 18.02
CA GLY A 4 -7.64 -24.88 17.91
C GLY A 4 -7.92 -23.65 18.80
N ARG A 5 -7.85 -23.84 20.10
CA ARG A 5 -7.93 -22.78 21.11
C ARG A 5 -6.52 -22.36 21.50
N PHE A 6 -6.27 -21.06 21.54
CA PHE A 6 -5.07 -20.53 22.16
C PHE A 6 -5.05 -20.92 23.64
N ILE A 7 -4.01 -21.63 24.08
CA ILE A 7 -3.85 -22.11 25.45
C ILE A 7 -3.12 -21.10 26.35
N ASN A 8 -2.56 -20.04 25.78
CA ASN A 8 -1.87 -19.01 26.56
C ASN A 8 -2.76 -17.77 26.69
N GLN A 9 -2.91 -17.30 27.94
CA GLN A 9 -3.56 -16.03 28.23
C GLN A 9 -2.76 -14.88 27.63
N ASP A 10 -3.49 -13.86 27.15
CA ASP A 10 -2.90 -12.61 26.71
C ASP A 10 -2.04 -12.00 27.84
N PRO A 11 -0.74 -11.71 27.59
CA PRO A 11 0.16 -11.16 28.61
C PRO A 11 -0.27 -9.79 29.15
N ILE A 12 -1.12 -9.04 28.43
CA ILE A 12 -1.65 -7.74 28.86
C ILE A 12 -2.96 -7.83 29.66
N GLY A 13 -3.55 -9.02 29.80
CA GLY A 13 -4.72 -9.29 30.63
C GLY A 13 -5.93 -8.39 30.28
N LEU A 14 -6.61 -7.88 31.30
CA LEU A 14 -7.83 -7.07 31.15
C LEU A 14 -7.63 -5.70 30.48
N LEU A 15 -6.42 -5.26 30.22
CA LEU A 15 -6.15 -4.03 29.46
C LEU A 15 -6.55 -4.15 27.97
N GLY A 16 -6.75 -5.37 27.46
CA GLY A 16 -7.26 -5.67 26.11
C GLY A 16 -8.77 -5.80 25.99
N GLY A 17 -9.54 -5.64 27.08
CA GLY A 17 -11.00 -5.78 27.10
C GLY A 17 -11.47 -6.95 27.97
N GLU A 18 -12.80 -7.05 28.23
CA GLU A 18 -13.39 -8.04 29.15
C GLU A 18 -13.31 -9.50 28.64
N ASN A 19 -12.99 -9.73 27.38
CA ASN A 19 -12.85 -11.07 26.81
C ASN A 19 -11.40 -11.39 26.48
N LEU A 20 -10.71 -12.06 27.37
CA LEU A 20 -9.31 -12.51 27.26
C LEU A 20 -9.03 -13.43 26.04
N TYR A 21 -10.07 -13.88 25.35
CA TYR A 21 -9.99 -14.77 24.20
C TYR A 21 -10.53 -14.16 22.91
N GLN A 22 -10.93 -12.89 22.96
CA GLN A 22 -11.42 -12.18 21.78
C GLN A 22 -10.24 -11.62 21.01
N PHE A 23 -9.87 -12.31 19.95
CA PHE A 23 -8.91 -11.84 18.96
C PHE A 23 -9.63 -10.96 17.96
N ALA A 24 -9.21 -9.71 17.87
CA ALA A 24 -9.68 -8.60 17.03
C ALA A 24 -10.88 -8.85 16.09
N PRO A 25 -11.94 -8.00 16.13
CA PRO A 25 -13.18 -8.19 15.36
C PRO A 25 -13.03 -8.12 13.85
N ASN A 26 -11.86 -7.76 13.31
CA ASN A 26 -11.66 -7.65 11.87
C ASN A 26 -10.27 -8.18 11.45
N ALA A 27 -10.22 -9.45 11.09
CA ALA A 27 -9.01 -10.14 10.64
C ALA A 27 -8.41 -9.61 9.31
N GLN A 28 -8.97 -8.56 8.73
CA GLN A 28 -8.47 -7.96 7.49
C GLN A 28 -7.48 -6.81 7.75
N ILE A 29 -7.48 -6.24 8.96
CA ILE A 29 -6.52 -5.21 9.39
C ILE A 29 -5.74 -5.77 10.58
N TRP A 30 -4.71 -6.53 10.32
CA TRP A 30 -3.78 -6.99 11.34
C TRP A 30 -2.88 -5.83 11.75
N ILE A 31 -3.15 -5.24 12.92
CA ILE A 31 -2.14 -4.46 13.63
C ILE A 31 -1.42 -5.46 14.53
N ASP A 32 -0.18 -5.73 14.17
CA ASP A 32 0.75 -6.35 15.08
C ASP A 32 1.03 -5.36 16.22
N TYR A 33 1.27 -5.86 17.44
CA TYR A 33 1.64 -5.14 18.67
C TYR A 33 2.78 -4.09 18.47
N TRP A 34 3.43 -4.10 17.31
CA TRP A 34 4.50 -3.19 16.89
C TRP A 34 4.06 -2.04 15.98
N GLY A 35 2.77 -1.79 15.84
CA GLY A 35 2.28 -0.77 14.91
C GLY A 35 2.51 -1.12 13.43
N LEU A 36 2.55 -2.42 13.09
CA LEU A 36 2.70 -2.91 11.74
C LEU A 36 1.33 -3.10 11.08
N ALA A 37 1.11 -2.47 9.93
CA ALA A 37 -0.06 -2.70 9.11
C ALA A 37 0.32 -3.40 7.79
N ARG A 38 -0.63 -4.12 7.18
CA ARG A 38 -0.40 -4.88 5.95
C ARG A 38 -1.37 -4.52 4.85
N LEU A 39 -0.86 -4.03 3.73
CA LEU A 39 -1.62 -3.83 2.51
C LEU A 39 -1.65 -5.10 1.66
N THR A 40 -2.80 -5.40 1.05
CA THR A 40 -2.94 -6.53 0.14
C THR A 40 -3.03 -6.06 -1.31
N TYR A 41 -2.01 -6.35 -2.12
CA TYR A 41 -2.07 -6.20 -3.57
C TYR A 41 -2.61 -7.49 -4.19
N ARG A 42 -3.49 -7.35 -5.19
CA ARG A 42 -4.13 -8.48 -5.87
C ARG A 42 -3.85 -8.43 -7.37
N HIS A 43 -3.56 -9.58 -7.97
CA HIS A 43 -3.41 -9.65 -9.41
C HIS A 43 -3.90 -11.01 -9.93
N THR A 44 -4.71 -11.00 -11.00
CA THR A 44 -5.12 -12.20 -11.72
C THR A 44 -4.21 -12.40 -12.91
N ILE A 45 -3.51 -13.53 -12.94
CA ILE A 45 -2.66 -13.93 -14.06
C ILE A 45 -3.57 -14.45 -15.16
N LYS A 46 -3.55 -13.78 -16.32
CA LYS A 46 -4.30 -14.22 -17.49
C LYS A 46 -3.42 -15.10 -18.38
N PRO A 47 -3.95 -16.22 -18.93
CA PRO A 47 -3.17 -17.14 -19.79
C PRO A 47 -2.59 -16.46 -21.04
N ASP A 48 -3.32 -15.52 -21.61
CA ASP A 48 -3.00 -14.78 -22.83
C ASP A 48 -2.04 -13.60 -22.60
N LYS A 49 -1.78 -13.24 -21.34
CA LYS A 49 -0.98 -12.04 -20.97
C LYS A 49 0.05 -12.34 -19.92
N LYS A 50 1.27 -12.64 -20.36
CA LYS A 50 2.41 -12.85 -19.47
C LYS A 50 2.65 -11.64 -18.56
N THR A 51 2.59 -11.85 -17.25
CA THR A 51 2.89 -10.82 -16.24
C THR A 51 4.27 -11.05 -15.64
N ASN A 52 5.13 -10.04 -15.66
CA ASN A 52 6.42 -10.09 -14.98
C ASN A 52 6.22 -9.88 -13.46
N ILE A 53 6.15 -10.98 -12.72
CA ILE A 53 5.91 -10.97 -11.28
C ILE A 53 7.07 -10.33 -10.50
N SER A 54 8.31 -10.49 -10.97
CA SER A 54 9.47 -9.85 -10.34
C SER A 54 9.38 -8.33 -10.43
N GLU A 55 8.99 -7.81 -11.59
CA GLU A 55 8.77 -6.38 -11.80
C GLU A 55 7.58 -5.87 -10.98
N LEU A 56 6.48 -6.64 -10.92
CA LEU A 56 5.33 -6.30 -10.08
C LEU A 56 5.74 -6.15 -8.61
N ARG A 57 6.50 -7.10 -8.07
CA ARG A 57 7.03 -7.03 -6.70
C ARG A 57 7.99 -5.85 -6.52
N ARG A 58 8.82 -5.54 -7.54
CA ARG A 58 9.74 -4.40 -7.50
C ARG A 58 8.99 -3.08 -7.37
N GLN A 59 7.97 -2.87 -8.18
CA GLN A 59 7.16 -1.64 -8.13
C GLN A 59 6.36 -1.56 -6.82
N ILE A 60 5.75 -2.64 -6.34
CA ILE A 60 5.08 -2.65 -5.02
C ILE A 60 6.07 -2.24 -3.90
N ARG A 61 7.29 -2.81 -3.89
CA ARG A 61 8.29 -2.42 -2.88
C ARG A 61 8.66 -0.94 -2.95
N GLY A 62 8.70 -0.36 -4.15
CA GLY A 62 8.90 1.08 -4.33
C GLY A 62 7.80 1.90 -3.66
N GLN A 63 6.55 1.54 -3.91
CA GLN A 63 5.37 2.18 -3.29
C GLN A 63 5.44 2.10 -1.75
N ILE A 64 5.65 0.88 -1.21
CA ILE A 64 5.73 0.65 0.24
C ILE A 64 6.88 1.41 0.88
N LYS A 65 8.06 1.41 0.25
CA LYS A 65 9.23 2.16 0.75
C LYS A 65 8.93 3.66 0.85
N ALA A 66 8.31 4.22 -0.18
CA ALA A 66 7.99 5.65 -0.23
C ALA A 66 6.91 6.02 0.81
N MET A 67 5.84 5.21 0.94
CA MET A 67 4.83 5.42 2.00
C MET A 67 5.45 5.34 3.40
N ASN A 68 6.31 4.36 3.66
CA ASN A 68 6.98 4.24 4.96
C ASN A 68 7.92 5.41 5.25
N LYS A 69 8.55 6.00 4.23
CA LYS A 69 9.32 7.23 4.40
C LYS A 69 8.45 8.38 4.87
N ILE A 70 7.27 8.58 4.26
CA ILE A 70 6.30 9.59 4.70
C ILE A 70 5.84 9.32 6.14
N ILE A 71 5.57 8.06 6.49
CA ILE A 71 5.18 7.70 7.86
C ILE A 71 6.29 8.02 8.87
N GLN A 72 7.56 7.80 8.52
CA GLN A 72 8.69 8.15 9.38
C GLN A 72 8.83 9.67 9.60
N GLU A 73 8.53 10.47 8.56
CA GLU A 73 8.69 11.92 8.58
C GLU A 73 7.46 12.64 9.15
N GLU A 74 6.25 12.17 8.86
CA GLU A 74 4.99 12.87 9.12
C GLU A 74 3.97 12.03 9.92
N GLY A 75 4.30 10.78 10.27
CA GLY A 75 3.36 9.82 10.84
C GLY A 75 2.33 9.30 9.82
N LEU A 76 1.51 8.33 10.23
CA LEU A 76 0.41 7.87 9.38
C LEU A 76 -0.63 8.98 9.14
N ILE A 77 -0.82 9.87 10.09
CA ILE A 77 -1.71 11.03 9.97
C ILE A 77 -1.31 11.90 8.78
N GLY A 78 0.01 12.14 8.61
CA GLY A 78 0.55 12.88 7.47
C GLY A 78 0.27 12.19 6.14
N LEU A 79 0.49 10.88 6.05
CA LEU A 79 0.16 10.10 4.85
C LEU A 79 -1.34 10.16 4.53
N LYS A 80 -2.21 10.01 5.53
CA LYS A 80 -3.67 10.15 5.38
C LYS A 80 -4.08 11.55 4.91
N ALA A 81 -3.44 12.60 5.43
CA ALA A 81 -3.69 13.97 5.00
C ALA A 81 -3.35 14.17 3.51
N ARG A 82 -2.22 13.62 3.05
CA ARG A 82 -1.81 13.66 1.64
C ARG A 82 -2.82 12.91 0.74
N ILE A 83 -3.31 11.75 1.18
CA ILE A 83 -4.34 10.98 0.46
C ILE A 83 -5.63 11.79 0.32
N ARG A 84 -6.08 12.46 1.39
CA ARG A 84 -7.30 13.31 1.36
C ARG A 84 -7.13 14.56 0.51
N ALA A 85 -5.91 15.07 0.36
CA ALA A 85 -5.60 16.24 -0.46
C ALA A 85 -5.54 15.92 -1.97
N TYR A 86 -5.54 14.64 -2.36
CA TYR A 86 -5.55 14.24 -3.76
C TYR A 86 -6.83 14.71 -4.45
N ASN A 87 -6.67 15.30 -5.63
CA ASN A 87 -7.74 15.78 -6.50
C ASN A 87 -7.29 15.79 -7.97
N GLU A 88 -8.17 16.20 -8.88
CA GLU A 88 -7.87 16.27 -10.32
C GLU A 88 -6.73 17.22 -10.68
N ASP A 89 -6.57 18.32 -9.94
CA ASP A 89 -5.50 19.29 -10.19
C ASP A 89 -4.14 18.68 -9.85
N VAL A 90 -4.02 17.95 -8.73
CA VAL A 90 -2.81 17.21 -8.36
C VAL A 90 -2.45 16.18 -9.45
N GLU A 91 -3.44 15.46 -9.97
CA GLU A 91 -3.22 14.48 -11.04
C GLU A 91 -2.78 15.16 -12.34
N LYS A 92 -3.39 16.30 -12.70
CA LYS A 92 -3.03 17.09 -13.87
C LYS A 92 -1.61 17.65 -13.77
N GLU A 93 -1.23 18.15 -12.61
CA GLU A 93 0.12 18.64 -12.32
C GLU A 93 1.14 17.52 -12.49
N GLY A 94 0.91 16.34 -11.90
CA GLY A 94 1.78 15.17 -12.04
C GLY A 94 1.93 14.71 -13.49
N ARG A 95 0.83 14.68 -14.27
CA ARG A 95 0.90 14.39 -15.70
C ARG A 95 1.73 15.43 -16.48
N ASN A 96 1.60 16.71 -16.14
CA ASN A 96 2.38 17.76 -16.76
C ASN A 96 3.86 17.65 -16.40
N PHE A 97 4.16 17.39 -15.13
CA PHE A 97 5.54 17.16 -14.70
C PHE A 97 6.19 16.00 -15.45
N VAL A 98 5.50 14.85 -15.57
CA VAL A 98 6.02 13.70 -16.34
C VAL A 98 6.32 14.06 -17.78
N LYS A 99 5.52 14.94 -18.44
CA LYS A 99 5.81 15.40 -19.80
C LYS A 99 7.14 16.16 -19.90
N THR A 100 7.53 16.88 -18.86
CA THR A 100 8.81 17.62 -18.84
C THR A 100 10.03 16.70 -18.76
N LEU A 101 9.84 15.46 -18.24
CA LEU A 101 10.92 14.47 -18.13
C LEU A 101 11.23 13.78 -19.48
N GLY A 102 10.39 13.98 -20.49
CA GLY A 102 10.53 13.33 -21.77
C GLY A 102 10.05 11.87 -21.79
N PRO A 103 10.28 11.14 -22.88
CA PRO A 103 9.79 9.78 -23.06
C PRO A 103 10.51 8.80 -22.12
N ALA A 104 9.74 7.93 -21.46
CA ALA A 104 10.27 6.89 -20.58
C ALA A 104 10.90 5.69 -21.31
N GLY A 105 10.76 5.62 -22.64
CA GLY A 105 11.16 4.50 -23.50
C GLY A 105 10.02 3.52 -23.78
N ASP A 106 10.30 2.57 -24.69
CA ASP A 106 9.31 1.60 -25.16
C ASP A 106 8.79 0.72 -24.04
N CYS A 107 7.46 0.57 -23.95
CA CYS A 107 6.78 -0.19 -22.91
C CYS A 107 7.11 0.25 -21.46
N LYS A 108 7.66 1.46 -21.28
CA LYS A 108 8.02 2.02 -19.98
C LYS A 108 7.11 3.19 -19.60
N ALA A 109 7.09 3.48 -18.31
CA ALA A 109 6.43 4.64 -17.74
C ALA A 109 7.27 5.21 -16.60
N TRP A 110 7.22 6.51 -16.42
CA TRP A 110 7.70 7.17 -15.20
C TRP A 110 6.85 6.75 -14.02
N LEU A 111 7.47 6.38 -12.92
CA LEU A 111 6.79 5.88 -11.72
C LEU A 111 6.73 6.97 -10.65
N HIS A 112 5.50 7.28 -10.21
CA HIS A 112 5.29 8.00 -8.96
C HIS A 112 5.40 7.01 -7.80
N GLU A 113 6.25 7.30 -6.85
CA GLU A 113 6.45 6.49 -5.65
C GLU A 113 6.46 7.40 -4.41
N PRO A 114 5.34 7.37 -3.63
CA PRO A 114 4.14 6.59 -3.85
C PRO A 114 3.27 7.17 -4.98
N ASP A 115 2.29 6.37 -5.46
CA ASP A 115 1.25 6.87 -6.38
C ASP A 115 0.54 8.09 -5.76
N MET A 116 0.17 9.06 -6.59
CA MET A 116 -0.44 10.31 -6.10
C MET A 116 -1.72 10.06 -5.29
N ARG A 117 -2.52 9.05 -5.66
CA ARG A 117 -3.72 8.64 -4.91
C ARG A 117 -3.41 8.02 -3.56
N THR A 118 -2.18 7.53 -3.37
CA THR A 118 -1.72 6.95 -2.10
C THR A 118 -0.75 7.85 -1.35
N GLY A 119 -0.79 9.17 -1.61
CA GLY A 119 -0.08 10.21 -0.86
C GLY A 119 1.19 10.74 -1.54
N GLY A 120 1.46 10.36 -2.80
CA GLY A 120 2.53 10.95 -3.59
C GLY A 120 2.23 12.38 -4.01
N LYS A 121 3.27 13.19 -4.15
CA LYS A 121 3.20 14.53 -4.73
C LYS A 121 3.36 14.45 -6.26
N PRO A 122 2.92 15.45 -7.02
CA PRO A 122 3.07 15.51 -8.48
C PRO A 122 4.51 15.27 -8.98
N MET A 123 5.51 15.70 -8.22
CA MET A 123 6.93 15.60 -8.58
C MET A 123 7.63 14.37 -7.98
N ASP A 124 6.93 13.51 -7.24
CA ASP A 124 7.51 12.31 -6.61
C ASP A 124 7.76 11.17 -7.63
N VAL A 125 8.38 11.53 -8.76
CA VAL A 125 8.80 10.60 -9.80
C VAL A 125 10.20 10.10 -9.49
N THR A 126 10.34 8.79 -9.32
CA THR A 126 11.61 8.20 -8.83
C THR A 126 12.42 7.50 -9.90
N LYS A 127 11.76 6.82 -10.82
CA LYS A 127 12.40 5.99 -11.84
C LYS A 127 11.43 5.58 -12.96
N VAL A 128 11.98 4.89 -13.93
CA VAL A 128 11.22 4.27 -15.01
C VAL A 128 10.92 2.80 -14.68
N GLY A 129 9.72 2.34 -15.01
CA GLY A 129 9.31 0.96 -14.85
C GLY A 129 8.43 0.46 -15.99
N ASP A 130 8.07 -0.83 -15.95
CA ASP A 130 7.16 -1.42 -16.92
C ASP A 130 5.79 -0.74 -16.86
N LYS A 131 5.33 -0.22 -18.00
CA LYS A 131 4.09 0.56 -18.14
C LYS A 131 2.85 -0.27 -17.78
N ARG A 132 2.81 -1.54 -18.19
CA ARG A 132 1.69 -2.43 -17.91
C ARG A 132 1.59 -2.73 -16.42
N ILE A 133 2.72 -3.01 -15.79
CA ILE A 133 2.77 -3.24 -14.33
C ILE A 133 2.34 -1.99 -13.57
N ASN A 134 2.83 -0.82 -13.98
CA ASN A 134 2.40 0.45 -13.38
C ASN A 134 0.87 0.65 -13.51
N SER A 135 0.28 0.34 -14.66
CA SER A 135 -1.17 0.40 -14.86
C SER A 135 -1.94 -0.60 -13.96
N ILE A 136 -1.41 -1.81 -13.74
CA ILE A 136 -1.99 -2.80 -12.81
C ILE A 136 -2.01 -2.27 -11.38
N LEU A 137 -0.97 -1.57 -10.95
CA LEU A 137 -0.88 -0.98 -9.61
C LEU A 137 -1.78 0.26 -9.50
N GLY A 138 -1.76 1.15 -10.48
CA GLY A 138 -2.64 2.31 -10.55
C GLY A 138 -4.12 1.95 -10.48
N GLY A 139 -4.53 0.84 -11.10
CA GLY A 139 -5.90 0.32 -11.00
C GLY A 139 -6.30 -0.15 -9.59
N GLN A 140 -5.36 -0.25 -8.65
CA GLN A 140 -5.61 -0.61 -7.25
C GLN A 140 -5.41 0.58 -6.29
N ALA A 141 -4.92 1.71 -6.78
CA ALA A 141 -4.52 2.84 -5.94
C ALA A 141 -5.67 3.35 -5.06
N ASP A 142 -6.89 3.48 -5.59
CA ASP A 142 -8.04 3.94 -4.81
C ASP A 142 -8.43 2.99 -3.67
N ARG A 143 -8.31 1.68 -3.90
CA ARG A 143 -8.55 0.69 -2.87
C ARG A 143 -7.45 0.72 -1.80
N ILE A 144 -6.18 0.79 -2.22
CA ILE A 144 -5.04 0.91 -1.31
C ILE A 144 -5.15 2.20 -0.48
N ALA A 145 -5.56 3.31 -1.09
CA ALA A 145 -5.78 4.57 -0.38
C ALA A 145 -6.85 4.42 0.72
N ARG A 146 -7.99 3.77 0.41
CA ARG A 146 -9.03 3.48 1.41
C ARG A 146 -8.51 2.59 2.53
N ASP A 147 -7.81 1.50 2.18
CA ASP A 147 -7.21 0.60 3.17
C ASP A 147 -6.28 1.40 4.14
N ILE A 148 -5.50 2.36 3.64
CA ILE A 148 -4.63 3.22 4.45
C ILE A 148 -5.44 4.16 5.34
N LEU A 149 -6.51 4.78 4.82
CA LEU A 149 -7.34 5.70 5.58
C LEU A 149 -8.05 5.03 6.77
N GLU A 150 -8.30 3.71 6.68
CA GLU A 150 -8.91 2.89 7.73
C GLU A 150 -7.89 2.38 8.76
N MET A 151 -6.58 2.48 8.51
CA MET A 151 -5.55 2.06 9.48
C MET A 151 -5.59 2.94 10.73
N PRO A 152 -5.31 2.38 11.92
CA PRO A 152 -5.12 3.18 13.12
C PRO A 152 -3.95 4.15 13.00
N ASP A 153 -4.10 5.33 13.61
CA ASP A 153 -3.13 6.42 13.48
C ASP A 153 -1.77 6.10 14.11
N GLU A 154 -1.75 5.12 15.04
CA GLU A 154 -0.56 4.60 15.69
C GLU A 154 0.31 3.71 14.80
N THR A 155 -0.15 3.42 13.57
CA THR A 155 0.62 2.60 12.63
C THR A 155 1.95 3.27 12.28
N THR A 156 3.04 2.60 12.61
CA THR A 156 4.42 3.10 12.41
C THR A 156 5.05 2.59 11.13
N LYS A 157 4.51 1.50 10.55
CA LYS A 157 5.07 0.87 9.35
C LYS A 157 4.02 0.08 8.59
N ILE A 158 4.09 0.19 7.26
CA ILE A 158 3.27 -0.59 6.34
C ILE A 158 4.13 -1.69 5.70
N THR A 159 3.58 -2.89 5.64
CA THR A 159 4.09 -4.04 4.90
C THR A 159 3.12 -4.40 3.77
N TYR A 160 3.47 -5.37 2.91
CA TYR A 160 2.55 -5.80 1.87
C TYR A 160 2.47 -7.33 1.73
N GLN A 161 1.33 -7.77 1.22
CA GLN A 161 1.10 -9.12 0.72
C GLN A 161 0.65 -9.04 -0.75
N LEU A 162 1.22 -9.87 -1.61
CA LEU A 162 0.78 -10.03 -3.00
C LEU A 162 -0.01 -11.32 -3.14
N LYS A 163 -1.31 -11.22 -3.44
CA LYS A 163 -2.19 -12.35 -3.74
C LYS A 163 -2.30 -12.51 -5.26
N LEU A 164 -1.84 -13.65 -5.77
CA LEU A 164 -1.95 -14.04 -7.18
C LEU A 164 -3.11 -15.03 -7.33
N LYS A 165 -4.03 -14.74 -8.27
CA LYS A 165 -5.07 -15.67 -8.72
C LYS A 165 -4.70 -16.19 -10.11
N ARG A 166 -4.77 -17.48 -10.33
CA ARG A 166 -4.62 -18.14 -11.63
C ARG A 166 -5.99 -18.41 -12.22
#